data_43a1a925874f164a74f3b6a6245db9f9
#
_entry.id   43a1a925874f164a74f3b6a6245db9f9
#
_cell.length_a   1.000
_cell.length_b   1.000
_cell.length_c   1.000
_cell.angle_alpha   90.00
_cell.angle_beta   90.00
_cell.angle_gamma   90.00
#
_symmetry.space_group_name_H-M   'P 1'
#
loop_
_entity.id
_entity.type
_entity.pdbx_description
1 polymer ?
#
loop_
_entity_poly.entity_id
_entity_poly.type
_entity_poly.pdbx_seq_one_letter_code
_entity_poly.pdbx_strand_id
1 'polypeptide(L)'
;MASPTLRRRRLSRLLRELREASGWTASRVAKEAKERSGKPRGWSASKLTRLEGAEWKRVQADDVLVLLDIYGITDPAERASYVTLAREANQQGWWATFGDALGSGQFVGLESDASSIRTYESMTIPGLLQTPEYARAIISGNGLVLDEDELTTRVDARMFRKNVFTKSNPVTFWAVLDELALLRITPDLAGQLEYLLDMSTRPNIGIQVLPISRGPHAAMNGNFVIMEFPPPDLPVVYLEAMSEEIYL
;
A
#
# COMPACT_ATOMS: atom_id res chain seq x y z
N MET A 1 -0.93 14.56 6.62
CA MET A 1 -0.55 14.70 5.18
C MET A 1 -0.44 13.29 4.61
N ALA A 2 -0.92 13.07 3.35
CA ALA A 2 -0.89 11.76 2.72
C ALA A 2 0.55 11.25 2.49
N SER A 3 0.76 9.92 2.51
CA SER A 3 2.06 9.30 2.30
C SER A 3 2.58 9.52 0.86
N PRO A 4 3.90 9.40 0.65
CA PRO A 4 4.46 9.44 -0.70
C PRO A 4 3.86 8.40 -1.64
N THR A 5 3.47 7.24 -1.12
CA THR A 5 2.86 6.15 -1.90
C THR A 5 1.48 6.54 -2.42
N LEU A 6 0.60 7.06 -1.57
CA LEU A 6 -0.74 7.48 -2.00
C LEU A 6 -0.66 8.64 -3.00
N ARG A 7 0.26 9.61 -2.79
CA ARG A 7 0.52 10.71 -3.72
C ARG A 7 1.02 10.23 -5.07
N ARG A 8 1.88 9.20 -5.09
CA ARG A 8 2.36 8.56 -6.32
C ARG A 8 1.19 7.99 -7.12
N ARG A 9 0.33 7.21 -6.48
CA ARG A 9 -0.86 6.65 -7.14
C ARG A 9 -1.79 7.76 -7.65
N ARG A 10 -2.02 8.80 -6.85
CA ARG A 10 -2.85 9.95 -7.26
C ARG A 10 -2.27 10.65 -8.51
N LEU A 11 -0.98 10.97 -8.51
CA LEU A 11 -0.32 11.59 -9.66
C LEU A 11 -0.44 10.71 -10.91
N SER A 12 -0.14 9.44 -10.78
CA SER A 12 -0.20 8.47 -11.88
C SER A 12 -1.60 8.37 -12.47
N ARG A 13 -2.62 8.28 -11.63
CA ARG A 13 -4.03 8.25 -12.05
C ARG A 13 -4.42 9.54 -12.78
N LEU A 14 -4.11 10.70 -12.21
CA LEU A 14 -4.44 12.00 -12.83
C LEU A 14 -3.78 12.18 -14.21
N LEU A 15 -2.50 11.80 -14.35
CA LEU A 15 -1.82 11.85 -15.65
C LEU A 15 -2.42 10.88 -16.66
N ARG A 16 -2.85 9.71 -16.24
CA ARG A 16 -3.56 8.74 -17.07
C ARG A 16 -4.91 9.28 -17.52
N GLU A 17 -5.70 9.85 -16.62
CA GLU A 17 -7.01 10.47 -16.93
C GLU A 17 -6.86 11.58 -17.97
N LEU A 18 -5.84 12.46 -17.84
CA LEU A 18 -5.56 13.50 -18.83
C LEU A 18 -5.22 12.92 -20.21
N ARG A 19 -4.38 11.87 -20.26
CA ARG A 19 -4.07 11.21 -21.53
C ARG A 19 -5.32 10.60 -22.17
N GLU A 20 -6.12 9.90 -21.39
CA GLU A 20 -7.35 9.26 -21.87
C GLU A 20 -8.35 10.30 -22.37
N ALA A 21 -8.52 11.40 -21.65
CA ALA A 21 -9.37 12.52 -22.07
C ALA A 21 -8.89 13.20 -23.37
N SER A 22 -7.58 13.24 -23.60
CA SER A 22 -7.01 13.77 -24.85
C SER A 22 -7.17 12.83 -26.06
N GLY A 23 -7.53 11.57 -25.85
CA GLY A 23 -7.61 10.53 -26.86
C GLY A 23 -6.24 10.09 -27.43
N TRP A 24 -5.13 10.44 -26.75
CA TRP A 24 -3.80 10.08 -27.24
C TRP A 24 -3.33 8.71 -26.71
N THR A 25 -2.67 7.98 -27.59
CA THR A 25 -2.00 6.72 -27.19
C THR A 25 -0.71 7.01 -26.44
N ALA A 26 -0.27 6.09 -25.58
CA ALA A 26 1.00 6.22 -24.87
C ALA A 26 2.19 6.41 -25.84
N SER A 27 2.18 5.76 -27.00
CA SER A 27 3.20 5.91 -28.04
C SER A 27 3.23 7.32 -28.65
N ARG A 28 2.07 7.92 -28.90
CA ARG A 28 1.97 9.29 -29.41
C ARG A 28 2.49 10.32 -28.39
N VAL A 29 2.07 10.19 -27.13
CA VAL A 29 2.54 11.07 -26.05
C VAL A 29 4.04 10.95 -25.88
N ALA A 30 4.59 9.73 -25.88
CA ALA A 30 6.03 9.52 -25.74
C ALA A 30 6.82 10.15 -26.90
N LYS A 31 6.31 10.11 -28.13
CA LYS A 31 6.94 10.78 -29.29
C LYS A 31 6.95 12.30 -29.09
N GLU A 32 5.81 12.89 -28.78
CA GLU A 32 5.68 14.34 -28.55
C GLU A 32 6.55 14.81 -27.37
N ALA A 33 6.59 14.03 -26.28
CA ALA A 33 7.42 14.34 -25.12
C ALA A 33 8.93 14.33 -25.44
N LYS A 34 9.40 13.46 -26.35
CA LYS A 34 10.79 13.50 -26.84
C LYS A 34 11.08 14.82 -27.56
N GLU A 35 10.18 15.21 -28.45
CA GLU A 35 10.34 16.44 -29.26
C GLU A 35 10.36 17.69 -28.38
N ARG A 36 9.39 17.81 -27.45
CA ARG A 36 9.29 19.00 -26.57
C ARG A 36 10.37 19.07 -25.51
N SER A 37 10.77 17.93 -24.91
CA SER A 37 11.77 17.94 -23.84
C SER A 37 13.21 18.04 -24.34
N GLY A 38 13.49 17.83 -25.62
CA GLY A 38 14.84 17.70 -26.16
C GLY A 38 15.61 16.50 -25.62
N LYS A 39 14.93 15.52 -25.01
CA LYS A 39 15.52 14.31 -24.40
C LYS A 39 15.20 13.06 -25.24
N PRO A 40 15.94 12.77 -26.31
CA PRO A 40 15.56 11.70 -27.26
C PRO A 40 15.52 10.30 -26.61
N ARG A 41 16.29 10.05 -25.55
CA ARG A 41 16.29 8.79 -24.80
C ARG A 41 15.45 8.83 -23.51
N GLY A 42 14.83 9.98 -23.21
CA GLY A 42 14.11 10.19 -21.95
C GLY A 42 12.68 9.63 -21.93
N TRP A 43 12.08 9.36 -23.10
CA TRP A 43 10.67 8.99 -23.22
C TRP A 43 10.47 7.73 -24.06
N SER A 44 9.54 6.88 -23.62
CA SER A 44 9.04 5.71 -24.35
C SER A 44 7.61 5.40 -23.91
N ALA A 45 6.86 4.69 -24.73
CA ALA A 45 5.51 4.24 -24.35
C ALA A 45 5.55 3.43 -23.03
N SER A 46 6.54 2.55 -22.88
CA SER A 46 6.72 1.76 -21.66
C SER A 46 7.04 2.64 -20.43
N LYS A 47 7.85 3.73 -20.58
CA LYS A 47 8.06 4.68 -19.47
C LYS A 47 6.75 5.35 -19.07
N LEU A 48 5.95 5.79 -20.05
CA LEU A 48 4.68 6.44 -19.77
C LEU A 48 3.69 5.47 -19.10
N THR A 49 3.56 4.23 -19.61
CA THR A 49 2.70 3.22 -19.00
C THR A 49 3.09 2.93 -17.56
N ARG A 50 4.40 2.79 -17.26
CA ARG A 50 4.86 2.62 -15.87
C ARG A 50 4.58 3.86 -15.02
N LEU A 51 4.70 5.06 -15.58
CA LEU A 51 4.37 6.29 -14.87
C LEU A 51 2.87 6.31 -14.50
N GLU A 52 2.00 5.95 -15.42
CA GLU A 52 0.56 5.89 -15.23
C GLU A 52 0.10 4.72 -14.34
N GLY A 53 0.90 3.64 -14.25
CA GLY A 53 0.71 2.50 -13.36
C GLY A 53 1.28 2.67 -11.96
N ALA A 54 1.86 3.84 -11.64
CA ALA A 54 2.57 4.10 -10.38
C ALA A 54 3.81 3.20 -10.14
N GLU A 55 4.35 2.59 -11.21
CA GLU A 55 5.51 1.70 -11.20
C GLU A 55 6.82 2.47 -11.39
N TRP A 56 7.02 3.52 -10.60
CA TRP A 56 8.20 4.36 -10.69
C TRP A 56 8.75 4.69 -9.29
N LYS A 57 10.07 4.82 -9.20
CA LYS A 57 10.75 5.21 -7.94
C LYS A 57 10.81 6.72 -7.77
N ARG A 58 11.00 7.46 -8.87
CA ARG A 58 11.13 8.91 -8.87
C ARG A 58 10.61 9.49 -10.18
N VAL A 59 9.90 10.62 -10.10
CA VAL A 59 9.45 11.42 -11.25
C VAL A 59 10.06 12.82 -11.17
N GLN A 60 10.52 13.34 -12.30
CA GLN A 60 11.03 14.72 -12.37
C GLN A 60 9.86 15.69 -12.59
N ALA A 61 9.87 16.83 -11.89
CA ALA A 61 8.85 17.87 -12.07
C ALA A 61 8.78 18.35 -13.54
N ASP A 62 9.95 18.45 -14.20
CA ASP A 62 10.02 18.85 -15.62
C ASP A 62 9.33 17.83 -16.53
N ASP A 63 9.45 16.53 -16.24
CA ASP A 63 8.77 15.49 -17.01
C ASP A 63 7.23 15.62 -16.86
N VAL A 64 6.76 15.97 -15.66
CA VAL A 64 5.33 16.25 -15.43
C VAL A 64 4.90 17.49 -16.21
N LEU A 65 5.65 18.57 -16.18
CA LEU A 65 5.34 19.80 -16.92
C LEU A 65 5.25 19.55 -18.44
N VAL A 66 6.16 18.73 -19.01
CA VAL A 66 6.08 18.34 -20.42
C VAL A 66 4.79 17.60 -20.74
N LEU A 67 4.33 16.70 -19.85
CA LEU A 67 3.06 16.02 -20.05
C LEU A 67 1.86 16.97 -19.97
N LEU A 68 1.87 17.91 -19.02
CA LEU A 68 0.82 18.91 -18.89
C LEU A 68 0.73 19.80 -20.13
N ASP A 69 1.88 20.18 -20.73
CA ASP A 69 1.92 20.92 -22.00
C ASP A 69 1.32 20.13 -23.16
N ILE A 70 1.57 18.82 -23.21
CA ILE A 70 1.00 17.92 -24.22
C ILE A 70 -0.52 17.80 -24.05
N TYR A 71 -0.99 17.71 -22.81
CA TYR A 71 -2.42 17.58 -22.50
C TYR A 71 -3.17 18.92 -22.49
N GLY A 72 -2.48 20.04 -22.73
CA GLY A 72 -3.11 21.34 -22.84
C GLY A 72 -3.51 21.97 -21.50
N ILE A 73 -2.91 21.54 -20.40
CA ILE A 73 -3.13 22.14 -19.08
C ILE A 73 -2.32 23.42 -18.98
N THR A 74 -2.99 24.56 -19.04
CA THR A 74 -2.37 25.89 -19.08
C THR A 74 -2.55 26.69 -17.79
N ASP A 75 -3.55 26.36 -16.96
CA ASP A 75 -3.77 27.07 -15.69
C ASP A 75 -2.58 26.95 -14.74
N PRO A 76 -1.97 28.06 -14.32
CA PRO A 76 -0.78 28.03 -13.46
C PRO A 76 -1.03 27.36 -12.09
N ALA A 77 -2.21 27.52 -11.50
CA ALA A 77 -2.54 26.95 -10.20
C ALA A 77 -2.69 25.42 -10.29
N GLU A 78 -3.37 24.94 -11.35
CA GLU A 78 -3.50 23.51 -11.62
C GLU A 78 -2.12 22.89 -11.88
N ARG A 79 -1.29 23.48 -12.73
CA ARG A 79 0.08 23.02 -13.01
C ARG A 79 0.93 22.94 -11.73
N ALA A 80 0.85 23.96 -10.87
CA ALA A 80 1.57 23.98 -9.60
C ALA A 80 1.14 22.83 -8.68
N SER A 81 -0.14 22.44 -8.69
CA SER A 81 -0.65 21.32 -7.91
C SER A 81 -0.04 19.98 -8.34
N TYR A 82 0.09 19.73 -9.66
CA TYR A 82 0.76 18.52 -10.19
C TYR A 82 2.25 18.49 -9.84
N VAL A 83 2.95 19.61 -9.94
CA VAL A 83 4.37 19.71 -9.57
C VAL A 83 4.57 19.46 -8.08
N THR A 84 3.70 20.02 -7.24
CA THR A 84 3.73 19.79 -5.79
C THR A 84 3.51 18.31 -5.48
N LEU A 85 2.49 17.70 -6.09
CA LEU A 85 2.20 16.29 -5.93
C LEU A 85 3.39 15.41 -6.36
N ALA A 86 4.07 15.75 -7.46
CA ALA A 86 5.26 15.04 -7.92
C ALA A 86 6.43 15.14 -6.93
N ARG A 87 6.66 16.33 -6.35
CA ARG A 87 7.71 16.52 -5.33
C ARG A 87 7.41 15.74 -4.06
N GLU A 88 6.18 15.77 -3.61
CA GLU A 88 5.73 15.06 -2.41
C GLU A 88 5.74 13.53 -2.60
N ALA A 89 5.39 13.03 -3.79
CA ALA A 89 5.47 11.62 -4.14
C ALA A 89 6.90 11.07 -4.20
N ASN A 90 7.90 11.94 -4.34
CA ASN A 90 9.32 11.60 -4.31
C ASN A 90 9.92 11.56 -2.90
N GLN A 91 9.19 11.97 -1.87
CA GLN A 91 9.66 11.92 -0.48
C GLN A 91 9.81 10.47 0.00
N GLN A 92 10.66 10.28 1.00
CA GLN A 92 10.73 9.00 1.70
C GLN A 92 9.63 8.91 2.75
N GLY A 93 8.97 7.77 2.83
CA GLY A 93 8.02 7.49 3.88
C GLY A 93 8.74 7.03 5.17
N TRP A 94 8.00 7.00 6.28
CA TRP A 94 8.52 6.58 7.58
C TRP A 94 9.13 5.17 7.57
N TRP A 95 8.64 4.29 6.72
CA TRP A 95 9.13 2.91 6.60
C TRP A 95 10.59 2.82 6.16
N ALA A 96 11.12 3.85 5.51
CA ALA A 96 12.53 3.90 5.12
C ALA A 96 13.50 3.86 6.32
N THR A 97 13.03 4.22 7.52
CA THR A 97 13.83 4.12 8.76
C THR A 97 14.09 2.67 9.19
N PHE A 98 13.31 1.72 8.68
CA PHE A 98 13.44 0.29 8.96
C PHE A 98 14.16 -0.49 7.85
N GLY A 99 14.82 0.19 6.91
CA GLY A 99 15.51 -0.45 5.79
C GLY A 99 14.58 -1.35 4.98
N ASP A 100 15.00 -2.59 4.72
CA ASP A 100 14.25 -3.57 3.93
C ASP A 100 13.22 -4.38 4.73
N ALA A 101 13.07 -4.10 6.03
CA ALA A 101 12.18 -4.86 6.92
C ALA A 101 10.71 -4.82 6.51
N LEU A 102 10.30 -3.80 5.76
CA LEU A 102 8.94 -3.60 5.24
C LEU A 102 8.87 -3.67 3.71
N GLY A 103 9.83 -4.33 3.08
CA GLY A 103 9.90 -4.51 1.63
C GLY A 103 9.90 -3.18 0.86
N SER A 104 9.10 -3.08 -0.19
CA SER A 104 8.98 -1.86 -1.01
C SER A 104 8.41 -0.66 -0.24
N GLY A 105 7.78 -0.88 0.90
CA GLY A 105 7.05 0.13 1.66
C GLY A 105 5.74 0.57 1.01
N GLN A 106 5.37 -0.02 -0.12
CA GLN A 106 4.15 0.39 -0.84
C GLN A 106 2.90 0.07 -0.03
N PHE A 107 2.80 -1.16 0.48
CA PHE A 107 1.67 -1.60 1.31
C PHE A 107 1.52 -0.71 2.56
N VAL A 108 2.60 -0.56 3.33
CA VAL A 108 2.57 0.19 4.60
C VAL A 108 2.33 1.68 4.40
N GLY A 109 2.76 2.22 3.25
CA GLY A 109 2.44 3.59 2.86
C GLY A 109 0.95 3.80 2.60
N LEU A 110 0.29 2.85 1.94
CA LEU A 110 -1.16 2.87 1.75
C LEU A 110 -1.89 2.63 3.08
N GLU A 111 -1.47 1.63 3.85
CA GLU A 111 -2.04 1.31 5.17
C GLU A 111 -2.04 2.52 6.09
N SER A 112 -0.94 3.30 6.10
CA SER A 112 -0.82 4.48 6.97
C SER A 112 -1.80 5.60 6.62
N ASP A 113 -2.28 5.68 5.38
CA ASP A 113 -3.21 6.71 4.92
C ASP A 113 -4.67 6.26 4.88
N ALA A 114 -4.91 4.97 4.99
CA ALA A 114 -6.26 4.43 4.94
C ALA A 114 -7.16 5.02 6.03
N SER A 115 -8.39 5.33 5.68
CA SER A 115 -9.49 5.65 6.60
C SER A 115 -10.25 4.40 7.02
N SER A 116 -10.26 3.38 6.17
CA SER A 116 -10.87 2.08 6.43
C SER A 116 -9.99 0.97 5.86
N ILE A 117 -9.82 -0.11 6.60
CA ILE A 117 -9.12 -1.32 6.18
C ILE A 117 -10.02 -2.51 6.49
N ARG A 118 -10.27 -3.33 5.48
CA ARG A 118 -10.97 -4.61 5.63
C ARG A 118 -10.04 -5.72 5.15
N THR A 119 -9.86 -6.75 5.95
CA THR A 119 -8.98 -7.88 5.60
C THR A 119 -9.65 -9.22 5.85
N TYR A 120 -9.34 -10.18 4.99
CA TYR A 120 -9.56 -11.59 5.22
C TYR A 120 -8.23 -12.30 5.35
N GLU A 121 -8.08 -13.10 6.41
CA GLU A 121 -6.88 -13.86 6.70
C GLU A 121 -7.21 -15.33 6.97
N SER A 122 -6.63 -16.20 6.17
CA SER A 122 -6.94 -17.64 6.21
C SER A 122 -6.06 -18.45 7.17
N MET A 123 -4.80 -18.02 7.37
CA MET A 123 -3.79 -18.87 8.04
C MET A 123 -3.06 -18.16 9.17
N THR A 124 -3.08 -16.82 9.19
CA THR A 124 -2.33 -16.01 10.17
C THR A 124 -3.21 -14.91 10.72
N ILE A 125 -2.80 -14.30 11.83
CA ILE A 125 -3.41 -13.08 12.33
C ILE A 125 -2.91 -11.89 11.50
N PRO A 126 -3.77 -10.92 11.09
CA PRO A 126 -3.36 -9.73 10.37
C PRO A 126 -2.25 -8.98 11.09
N GLY A 127 -1.25 -8.46 10.37
CA GLY A 127 -0.08 -7.83 10.96
C GLY A 127 -0.37 -6.73 11.97
N LEU A 128 -1.45 -5.95 11.77
CA LEU A 128 -1.90 -4.91 12.70
C LEU A 128 -2.48 -5.44 14.02
N LEU A 129 -2.90 -6.71 14.06
CA LEU A 129 -3.45 -7.37 15.25
C LEU A 129 -2.48 -8.38 15.89
N GLN A 130 -1.21 -8.43 15.46
CA GLN A 130 -0.22 -9.35 16.05
C GLN A 130 0.39 -8.77 17.33
N THR A 131 0.70 -9.62 18.31
CA THR A 131 1.62 -9.28 19.41
C THR A 131 3.07 -9.34 18.91
N PRO A 132 4.05 -8.75 19.64
CA PRO A 132 5.47 -8.89 19.30
C PRO A 132 5.91 -10.36 19.24
N GLU A 133 5.48 -11.19 20.20
CA GLU A 133 5.82 -12.61 20.30
C GLU A 133 5.27 -13.40 19.10
N TYR A 134 3.99 -13.18 18.75
CA TYR A 134 3.39 -13.82 17.59
C TYR A 134 4.05 -13.33 16.28
N ALA A 135 4.33 -12.04 16.15
CA ALA A 135 5.03 -11.48 15.00
C ALA A 135 6.42 -12.11 14.84
N ARG A 136 7.16 -12.24 15.95
CA ARG A 136 8.47 -12.93 15.97
C ARG A 136 8.37 -14.37 15.51
N ALA A 137 7.41 -15.12 16.02
CA ALA A 137 7.19 -16.52 15.64
C ALA A 137 6.89 -16.68 14.14
N ILE A 138 6.01 -15.81 13.59
CA ILE A 138 5.67 -15.83 12.16
C ILE A 138 6.88 -15.45 11.28
N ILE A 139 7.64 -14.42 11.65
CA ILE A 139 8.79 -13.98 10.87
C ILE A 139 9.90 -15.04 10.89
N SER A 140 10.21 -15.63 12.05
CA SER A 140 11.19 -16.70 12.18
C SER A 140 10.76 -17.97 11.43
N GLY A 141 9.45 -18.27 11.42
CA GLY A 141 8.91 -19.44 10.73
C GLY A 141 9.07 -19.43 9.21
N ASN A 142 9.29 -18.25 8.61
CA ASN A 142 9.49 -18.10 7.17
C ASN A 142 10.91 -18.55 6.69
N GLY A 143 11.83 -18.83 7.62
CA GLY A 143 13.18 -19.29 7.29
C GLY A 143 14.07 -18.28 6.55
N LEU A 144 13.62 -17.03 6.42
CA LEU A 144 14.31 -15.97 5.69
C LEU A 144 15.18 -15.08 6.59
N VAL A 145 14.98 -15.10 7.90
CA VAL A 145 15.72 -14.28 8.85
C VAL A 145 17.00 -14.98 9.24
N LEU A 146 18.12 -14.29 9.09
CA LEU A 146 19.46 -14.84 9.27
C LEU A 146 20.06 -14.55 10.65
N ASP A 147 19.67 -13.43 11.28
CA ASP A 147 20.17 -13.01 12.58
C ASP A 147 19.11 -12.35 13.47
N GLU A 148 19.46 -12.17 14.74
CA GLU A 148 18.58 -11.67 15.79
C GLU A 148 18.29 -10.16 15.65
N ASP A 149 19.24 -9.38 15.14
CA ASP A 149 19.09 -7.95 14.95
C ASP A 149 18.10 -7.67 13.80
N GLU A 150 18.20 -8.44 12.71
CA GLU A 150 17.26 -8.34 11.61
C GLU A 150 15.84 -8.76 12.05
N LEU A 151 15.72 -9.86 12.81
CA LEU A 151 14.44 -10.32 13.36
C LEU A 151 13.78 -9.23 14.22
N THR A 152 14.54 -8.65 15.13
CA THR A 152 14.08 -7.59 16.02
C THR A 152 13.63 -6.36 15.21
N THR A 153 14.43 -5.93 14.22
CA THR A 153 14.08 -4.80 13.34
C THR A 153 12.76 -5.06 12.59
N ARG A 154 12.51 -6.28 12.11
CA ARG A 154 11.27 -6.65 11.42
C ARG A 154 10.07 -6.67 12.36
N VAL A 155 10.24 -7.13 13.60
CA VAL A 155 9.20 -7.08 14.63
C VAL A 155 8.86 -5.64 14.97
N ASP A 156 9.87 -4.80 15.23
CA ASP A 156 9.67 -3.39 15.57
C ASP A 156 8.97 -2.62 14.44
N ALA A 157 9.39 -2.85 13.20
CA ALA A 157 8.75 -2.28 12.02
C ALA A 157 7.26 -2.69 11.94
N ARG A 158 6.95 -3.94 12.23
CA ARG A 158 5.56 -4.45 12.26
C ARG A 158 4.75 -3.82 13.40
N MET A 159 5.35 -3.70 14.59
CA MET A 159 4.69 -3.03 15.72
C MET A 159 4.45 -1.55 15.46
N PHE A 160 5.39 -0.87 14.79
CA PHE A 160 5.25 0.54 14.45
C PHE A 160 4.04 0.82 13.55
N ARG A 161 3.67 -0.13 12.67
CA ARG A 161 2.48 -0.01 11.81
C ARG A 161 1.18 0.20 12.62
N LYS A 162 1.09 -0.29 13.86
CA LYS A 162 -0.09 -0.15 14.73
C LYS A 162 -0.42 1.29 15.10
N ASN A 163 0.49 2.24 14.84
CA ASN A 163 0.22 3.67 15.03
C ASN A 163 -1.01 4.15 14.25
N VAL A 164 -1.46 3.42 13.21
CA VAL A 164 -2.69 3.72 12.49
C VAL A 164 -3.95 3.68 13.39
N PHE A 165 -3.89 2.94 14.50
CA PHE A 165 -5.00 2.87 15.47
C PHE A 165 -5.01 4.00 16.50
N THR A 166 -3.91 4.75 16.65
CA THR A 166 -3.74 5.76 17.70
C THR A 166 -3.55 7.18 17.19
N LYS A 167 -3.48 7.36 15.85
CA LYS A 167 -3.41 8.69 15.24
C LYS A 167 -4.71 9.48 15.49
N SER A 168 -4.69 10.80 15.28
CA SER A 168 -5.84 11.71 15.52
C SER A 168 -7.13 11.29 14.80
N ASN A 169 -7.01 10.71 13.60
CA ASN A 169 -8.09 10.07 12.86
C ASN A 169 -7.73 8.59 12.71
N PRO A 170 -8.06 7.74 13.70
CA PRO A 170 -7.70 6.34 13.66
C PRO A 170 -8.43 5.62 12.53
N VAL A 171 -7.76 4.63 11.95
CA VAL A 171 -8.36 3.79 10.91
C VAL A 171 -9.52 2.98 11.48
N THR A 172 -10.59 2.84 10.70
CA THR A 172 -11.60 1.81 10.95
C THR A 172 -11.08 0.50 10.39
N PHE A 173 -10.95 -0.52 11.24
CA PHE A 173 -10.33 -1.78 10.87
C PHE A 173 -11.32 -2.92 11.05
N TRP A 174 -11.48 -3.76 10.02
CA TRP A 174 -12.34 -4.93 10.06
C TRP A 174 -11.59 -6.16 9.58
N ALA A 175 -11.42 -7.14 10.45
CA ALA A 175 -10.77 -8.40 10.14
C ALA A 175 -11.78 -9.54 10.15
N VAL A 176 -11.81 -10.34 9.09
CA VAL A 176 -12.42 -11.66 9.06
C VAL A 176 -11.28 -12.68 9.14
N LEU A 177 -11.23 -13.40 10.23
CA LEU A 177 -10.24 -14.44 10.49
C LEU A 177 -10.86 -15.80 10.22
N ASP A 178 -10.23 -16.61 9.38
CA ASP A 178 -10.57 -18.02 9.33
C ASP A 178 -10.24 -18.68 10.68
N GLU A 179 -11.09 -19.59 11.16
CA GLU A 179 -10.85 -20.30 12.41
C GLU A 179 -9.49 -21.02 12.43
N LEU A 180 -8.98 -21.44 11.27
CA LEU A 180 -7.66 -22.04 11.13
C LEU A 180 -6.53 -21.10 11.60
N ALA A 181 -6.66 -19.79 11.41
CA ALA A 181 -5.67 -18.84 11.90
C ALA A 181 -5.58 -18.83 13.43
N LEU A 182 -6.72 -19.01 14.12
CA LEU A 182 -6.77 -19.09 15.59
C LEU A 182 -6.26 -20.43 16.10
N LEU A 183 -6.61 -21.54 15.43
CA LEU A 183 -6.18 -22.90 15.81
C LEU A 183 -4.66 -23.14 15.66
N ARG A 184 -3.96 -22.27 14.92
CA ARG A 184 -2.49 -22.30 14.80
C ARG A 184 -1.77 -21.56 15.93
N ILE A 185 -2.49 -20.91 16.83
CA ILE A 185 -1.90 -20.25 18.00
C ILE A 185 -1.59 -21.31 19.04
N THR A 186 -0.31 -21.55 19.26
CA THR A 186 0.18 -22.53 20.24
C THR A 186 0.08 -21.98 21.67
N PRO A 187 0.10 -22.83 22.71
CA PRO A 187 -0.07 -22.40 24.10
C PRO A 187 0.93 -21.32 24.55
N ASP A 188 2.16 -21.35 24.04
CA ASP A 188 3.19 -20.34 24.31
C ASP A 188 2.89 -18.97 23.66
N LEU A 189 1.97 -18.93 22.70
CA LEU A 189 1.48 -17.72 22.06
C LEU A 189 0.06 -17.31 22.49
N ALA A 190 -0.47 -17.90 23.57
CA ALA A 190 -1.85 -17.66 24.04
C ALA A 190 -2.16 -16.17 24.28
N GLY A 191 -1.18 -15.35 24.66
CA GLY A 191 -1.31 -13.89 24.78
C GLY A 191 -1.80 -13.19 23.50
N GLN A 192 -1.64 -13.84 22.33
CA GLN A 192 -2.20 -13.34 21.08
C GLN A 192 -3.73 -13.37 21.08
N LEU A 193 -4.36 -14.39 21.68
CA LEU A 193 -5.82 -14.48 21.80
C LEU A 193 -6.36 -13.40 22.76
N GLU A 194 -5.68 -13.21 23.89
CA GLU A 194 -6.05 -12.16 24.85
C GLU A 194 -5.96 -10.78 24.21
N TYR A 195 -4.90 -10.54 23.41
CA TYR A 195 -4.75 -9.30 22.66
C TYR A 195 -5.86 -9.08 21.62
N LEU A 196 -6.30 -10.13 20.91
CA LEU A 196 -7.44 -10.04 19.98
C LEU A 196 -8.74 -9.67 20.71
N LEU A 197 -8.98 -10.24 21.88
CA LEU A 197 -10.14 -9.91 22.73
C LEU A 197 -10.09 -8.44 23.16
N ASP A 198 -8.93 -7.96 23.65
CA ASP A 198 -8.76 -6.54 24.01
C ASP A 198 -9.02 -5.63 22.80
N MET A 199 -8.40 -5.93 21.65
CA MET A 199 -8.57 -5.12 20.44
C MET A 199 -10.02 -5.11 19.93
N SER A 200 -10.78 -6.19 20.13
CA SER A 200 -12.19 -6.26 19.72
C SER A 200 -13.12 -5.33 20.54
N THR A 201 -12.66 -4.84 21.68
CA THR A 201 -13.43 -3.87 22.51
C THR A 201 -13.35 -2.44 21.97
N ARG A 202 -12.43 -2.16 21.07
CA ARG A 202 -12.21 -0.81 20.54
C ARG A 202 -13.28 -0.45 19.50
N PRO A 203 -13.85 0.76 19.54
CA PRO A 203 -14.99 1.13 18.69
C PRO A 203 -14.65 1.18 17.19
N ASN A 204 -13.37 1.31 16.85
CA ASN A 204 -12.89 1.36 15.46
C ASN A 204 -12.34 0.02 14.95
N ILE A 205 -12.44 -1.06 15.72
CA ILE A 205 -11.92 -2.38 15.36
C ILE A 205 -13.02 -3.44 15.44
N GLY A 206 -13.29 -4.09 14.31
CA GLY A 206 -14.18 -5.24 14.22
C GLY A 206 -13.38 -6.51 13.93
N ILE A 207 -13.62 -7.57 14.70
CA ILE A 207 -13.01 -8.88 14.46
C ILE A 207 -14.14 -9.91 14.35
N GLN A 208 -14.16 -10.64 13.24
CA GLN A 208 -15.07 -11.75 13.01
C GLN A 208 -14.30 -13.03 12.77
N VAL A 209 -14.81 -14.14 13.25
CA VAL A 209 -14.26 -15.49 12.98
C VAL A 209 -15.18 -16.19 11.98
N LEU A 210 -14.59 -16.70 10.91
CA LEU A 210 -15.26 -17.59 9.96
C LEU A 210 -15.02 -19.04 10.39
N PRO A 211 -16.03 -19.74 10.91
CA PRO A 211 -15.83 -21.09 11.42
C PRO A 211 -15.65 -22.09 10.29
N ILE A 212 -14.80 -23.09 10.49
CA ILE A 212 -14.54 -24.19 9.54
C ILE A 212 -15.84 -24.91 9.16
N SER A 213 -16.79 -25.00 10.09
CA SER A 213 -18.10 -25.61 9.84
C SER A 213 -18.94 -24.91 8.77
N ARG A 214 -18.56 -23.68 8.37
CA ARG A 214 -19.22 -22.95 7.26
C ARG A 214 -19.00 -23.65 5.92
N GLY A 215 -17.95 -24.45 5.79
CA GLY A 215 -17.59 -25.11 4.53
C GLY A 215 -17.07 -24.12 3.46
N PRO A 216 -17.17 -24.48 2.17
CA PRO A 216 -16.63 -23.67 1.09
C PRO A 216 -17.21 -22.26 1.03
N HIS A 217 -16.35 -21.26 0.78
CA HIS A 217 -16.71 -19.85 0.72
C HIS A 217 -15.86 -19.07 -0.30
N ALA A 218 -16.30 -17.85 -0.66
CA ALA A 218 -15.72 -17.06 -1.73
C ALA A 218 -14.23 -16.65 -1.50
N ALA A 219 -13.80 -16.55 -0.25
CA ALA A 219 -12.44 -16.11 0.10
C ALA A 219 -11.40 -17.26 0.16
N MET A 220 -11.74 -18.48 -0.27
CA MET A 220 -10.80 -19.63 -0.26
C MET A 220 -9.61 -19.46 -1.23
N ASN A 221 -9.69 -18.50 -2.16
CA ASN A 221 -8.62 -18.25 -3.13
C ASN A 221 -7.41 -17.49 -2.55
N GLY A 222 -7.46 -17.05 -1.30
CA GLY A 222 -6.35 -16.40 -0.62
C GLY A 222 -6.74 -15.16 0.17
N ASN A 223 -5.77 -14.64 0.90
CA ASN A 223 -5.92 -13.44 1.70
C ASN A 223 -6.05 -12.19 0.83
N PHE A 224 -6.79 -11.21 1.32
CA PHE A 224 -6.88 -9.91 0.68
C PHE A 224 -7.08 -8.78 1.69
N VAL A 225 -6.67 -7.58 1.28
CA VAL A 225 -6.89 -6.36 2.06
C VAL A 225 -7.54 -5.32 1.15
N ILE A 226 -8.63 -4.72 1.63
CA ILE A 226 -9.30 -3.59 0.98
C ILE A 226 -9.00 -2.35 1.80
N MET A 227 -8.38 -1.35 1.18
CA MET A 227 -8.06 -0.07 1.80
C MET A 227 -8.88 1.03 1.14
N GLU A 228 -9.58 1.81 1.94
CA GLU A 228 -10.31 2.98 1.50
C GLU A 228 -9.63 4.24 2.03
N PHE A 229 -9.68 5.29 1.23
CA PHE A 229 -9.01 6.56 1.53
C PHE A 229 -10.00 7.72 1.50
N PRO A 230 -9.71 8.84 2.18
CA PRO A 230 -10.49 10.05 2.00
C PRO A 230 -10.45 10.53 0.53
N PRO A 231 -11.54 11.11 0.02
CA PRO A 231 -11.53 11.71 -1.31
C PRO A 231 -10.36 12.69 -1.50
N PRO A 232 -9.77 12.77 -2.71
CA PRO A 232 -10.23 12.19 -3.97
C PRO A 232 -9.58 10.83 -4.30
N ASP A 233 -8.96 10.13 -3.34
CA ASP A 233 -8.25 8.88 -3.63
C ASP A 233 -9.21 7.69 -3.73
N LEU A 234 -8.90 6.78 -4.65
CA LEU A 234 -9.70 5.59 -4.90
C LEU A 234 -9.31 4.45 -3.97
N PRO A 235 -10.26 3.55 -3.65
CA PRO A 235 -9.95 2.32 -2.91
C PRO A 235 -8.87 1.48 -3.62
N VAL A 236 -8.18 0.67 -2.83
CA VAL A 236 -7.16 -0.27 -3.30
C VAL A 236 -7.46 -1.64 -2.74
N VAL A 237 -7.46 -2.67 -3.58
CA VAL A 237 -7.46 -4.07 -3.17
C VAL A 237 -6.03 -4.59 -3.28
N TYR A 238 -5.51 -5.10 -2.18
CA TYR A 238 -4.20 -5.73 -2.12
C TYR A 238 -4.36 -7.24 -2.00
N LEU A 239 -3.63 -7.96 -2.84
CA LEU A 239 -3.53 -9.41 -2.81
C LEU A 239 -2.05 -9.76 -2.66
N GLU A 240 -1.72 -10.59 -1.68
CA GLU A 240 -0.39 -11.13 -1.49
C GLU A 240 -0.29 -12.49 -2.17
N ALA A 241 0.52 -12.58 -3.21
CA ALA A 241 0.86 -13.84 -3.86
C ALA A 241 2.28 -14.26 -3.47
N MET A 242 2.64 -15.53 -3.67
CA MET A 242 3.95 -16.09 -3.24
C MET A 242 5.16 -15.32 -3.79
N SER A 243 5.03 -14.64 -4.93
CA SER A 243 6.14 -13.95 -5.62
C SER A 243 5.83 -12.50 -6.00
N GLU A 244 4.60 -12.03 -5.81
CA GLU A 244 4.19 -10.71 -6.28
C GLU A 244 3.18 -10.07 -5.33
N GLU A 245 3.29 -8.74 -5.20
CA GLU A 245 2.28 -7.89 -4.57
C GLU A 245 1.35 -7.32 -5.66
N ILE A 246 0.06 -7.62 -5.59
CA ILE A 246 -0.93 -7.15 -6.57
C ILE A 246 -1.78 -6.05 -5.94
N TYR A 247 -1.87 -4.92 -6.62
CA TYR A 247 -2.66 -3.75 -6.21
C TYR A 247 -3.67 -3.42 -7.32
N LEU A 248 -4.95 -3.65 -7.04
CA LEU A 248 -6.08 -3.40 -7.93
C LEU A 248 -6.82 -2.11 -7.58
#